data_141f06fa7ed6bd395c00bccd2052c30b
#
_entry.id   141f06fa7ed6bd395c00bccd2052c30b
#
_cell.length_a   1.000
_cell.length_b   1.000
_cell.length_c   1.000
_cell.angle_alpha   90.00
_cell.angle_beta   90.00
_cell.angle_gamma   90.00
#
_symmetry.space_group_name_H-M   'P 1'
#
loop_
_entity.id
_entity.type
_entity.pdbx_description
1 polymer ?
#
loop_
_entity_poly.entity_id
_entity_poly.type
_entity_poly.pdbx_seq_one_letter_code
_entity_poly.pdbx_strand_id
1 'polypeptide(L)'
;MRRSAKAQAGMTLVELLAAVSISLLIIGAIYTVFLTGIRAYQRIGIENELRSEADYAVAMMMNKLYELAPDGVDLSVSNEQTLTFIEDRQQWIDTLSGFVAEQKKDGAALTISIEDGALAINGEAISSSRLSLAADSTLSLRCLREEKKGEAHICRSGVVTMKLAVQDRKHADPDSWLYVQPFTLKTEFGF
;
A
#
# COMPACT_ATOMS: atom_id res chain seq x y z
N MET A 1 17.75 57.71 56.90
CA MET A 1 17.36 56.72 55.96
C MET A 1 15.85 56.80 55.77
N ARG A 2 15.36 57.41 54.63
CA ARG A 2 13.94 57.50 54.32
C ARG A 2 13.58 56.28 53.37
N ARG A 3 12.84 55.34 53.93
CA ARG A 3 12.24 54.28 53.11
C ARG A 3 11.09 54.88 52.30
N SER A 4 11.27 54.99 50.96
CA SER A 4 10.19 55.30 50.02
C SER A 4 9.17 54.15 50.05
N ALA A 5 8.02 54.44 50.64
CA ALA A 5 6.88 53.52 50.49
C ALA A 5 6.45 53.57 49.03
N LYS A 6 6.70 52.49 48.25
CA LYS A 6 6.12 52.32 46.89
C LYS A 6 4.60 52.24 47.08
N ALA A 7 3.90 53.22 46.55
CA ALA A 7 2.44 53.17 46.43
C ALA A 7 2.06 51.92 45.64
N GLN A 8 1.33 50.97 46.26
CA GLN A 8 0.70 49.88 45.60
C GLN A 8 -0.51 50.43 44.83
N ALA A 9 -0.31 50.67 43.53
CA ALA A 9 -1.41 50.96 42.61
C ALA A 9 -2.21 49.66 42.41
N GLY A 10 -3.46 49.66 42.88
CA GLY A 10 -4.38 48.54 42.62
C GLY A 10 -4.74 48.49 41.14
N MET A 11 -4.88 47.27 40.62
CA MET A 11 -5.33 47.00 39.24
C MET A 11 -6.75 47.49 39.06
N THR A 12 -7.02 48.20 37.98
CA THR A 12 -8.39 48.63 37.65
C THR A 12 -9.23 47.49 37.10
N LEU A 13 -10.53 47.52 37.29
CA LEU A 13 -11.47 46.50 36.74
C LEU A 13 -11.32 46.36 35.22
N VAL A 14 -11.04 47.46 34.54
CA VAL A 14 -10.85 47.50 33.07
C VAL A 14 -9.58 46.79 32.64
N GLU A 15 -8.46 46.97 33.40
CA GLU A 15 -7.22 46.24 33.14
C GLU A 15 -7.38 44.72 33.31
N LEU A 16 -8.14 44.30 34.32
CA LEU A 16 -8.41 42.88 34.55
C LEU A 16 -9.26 42.30 33.43
N LEU A 17 -10.31 43.00 33.00
CA LEU A 17 -11.13 42.57 31.85
C LEU A 17 -10.32 42.47 30.54
N ALA A 18 -9.48 43.47 30.29
CA ALA A 18 -8.60 43.45 29.11
C ALA A 18 -7.61 42.28 29.17
N ALA A 19 -6.99 42.04 30.31
CA ALA A 19 -6.04 40.94 30.48
C ALA A 19 -6.71 39.57 30.28
N VAL A 20 -7.92 39.34 30.83
CA VAL A 20 -8.67 38.10 30.66
C VAL A 20 -9.09 37.90 29.19
N SER A 21 -9.56 38.96 28.51
CA SER A 21 -9.94 38.90 27.12
C SER A 21 -8.78 38.50 26.20
N ILE A 22 -7.61 39.13 26.38
CA ILE A 22 -6.40 38.80 25.63
C ILE A 22 -5.95 37.38 25.95
N SER A 23 -5.98 36.95 27.20
CA SER A 23 -5.60 35.60 27.60
C SER A 23 -6.51 34.54 26.94
N LEU A 24 -7.81 34.76 26.89
CA LEU A 24 -8.74 33.84 26.22
C LEU A 24 -8.48 33.72 24.72
N LEU A 25 -8.13 34.82 24.03
CA LEU A 25 -7.77 34.80 22.62
C LEU A 25 -6.47 33.99 22.39
N ILE A 26 -5.47 34.17 23.23
CA ILE A 26 -4.20 33.44 23.15
C ILE A 26 -4.41 31.94 23.40
N ILE A 27 -5.15 31.60 24.46
CA ILE A 27 -5.47 30.20 24.78
C ILE A 27 -6.27 29.57 23.66
N GLY A 28 -7.26 30.26 23.08
CA GLY A 28 -8.02 29.77 21.92
C GLY A 28 -7.14 29.50 20.70
N ALA A 29 -6.21 30.40 20.40
CA ALA A 29 -5.26 30.20 19.30
C ALA A 29 -4.33 29.00 19.53
N ILE A 30 -3.77 28.87 20.73
CA ILE A 30 -2.91 27.73 21.10
C ILE A 30 -3.70 26.41 21.00
N TYR A 31 -4.93 26.38 21.49
CA TYR A 31 -5.77 25.18 21.46
C TYR A 31 -6.09 24.70 20.04
N THR A 32 -6.39 25.63 19.12
CA THR A 32 -6.65 25.30 17.72
C THR A 32 -5.41 24.70 17.04
N VAL A 33 -4.23 25.29 17.26
CA VAL A 33 -2.96 24.78 16.71
C VAL A 33 -2.66 23.38 17.28
N PHE A 34 -2.86 23.20 18.58
CA PHE A 34 -2.61 21.92 19.25
C PHE A 34 -3.53 20.81 18.70
N LEU A 35 -4.84 21.06 18.58
CA LEU A 35 -5.78 20.08 18.02
C LEU A 35 -5.46 19.74 16.56
N THR A 36 -5.10 20.75 15.78
CA THR A 36 -4.70 20.53 14.37
C THR A 36 -3.44 19.67 14.30
N GLY A 37 -2.47 19.91 15.18
CA GLY A 37 -1.24 19.11 15.27
C GLY A 37 -1.51 17.66 15.63
N ILE A 38 -2.38 17.38 16.61
CA ILE A 38 -2.76 16.01 16.97
C ILE A 38 -3.43 15.29 15.80
N ARG A 39 -4.37 15.95 15.11
CA ARG A 39 -5.06 15.37 13.95
C ARG A 39 -4.09 15.05 12.82
N ALA A 40 -3.17 15.96 12.51
CA ALA A 40 -2.14 15.73 11.50
C ALA A 40 -1.25 14.53 11.86
N TYR A 41 -0.82 14.43 13.12
CA TYR A 41 -0.04 13.29 13.59
C TYR A 41 -0.76 11.96 13.45
N GLN A 42 -2.03 11.90 13.86
CA GLN A 42 -2.84 10.68 13.74
C GLN A 42 -3.04 10.27 12.27
N ARG A 43 -3.29 11.24 11.38
CA ARG A 43 -3.43 10.99 9.94
C ARG A 43 -2.16 10.43 9.33
N ILE A 44 -0.99 11.00 9.64
CA ILE A 44 0.31 10.50 9.19
C ILE A 44 0.55 9.08 9.71
N GLY A 45 0.16 8.80 10.96
CA GLY A 45 0.26 7.46 11.54
C GLY A 45 -0.55 6.43 10.75
N ILE A 46 -1.79 6.75 10.39
CA ILE A 46 -2.66 5.89 9.58
C ILE A 46 -2.05 5.67 8.19
N GLU A 47 -1.57 6.71 7.53
CA GLU A 47 -0.96 6.61 6.20
C GLU A 47 0.29 5.72 6.20
N ASN A 48 1.16 5.88 7.19
CA ASN A 48 2.35 5.04 7.33
C ASN A 48 2.02 3.57 7.59
N GLU A 49 0.99 3.30 8.39
CA GLU A 49 0.52 1.94 8.64
C GLU A 49 -0.02 1.29 7.36
N LEU A 50 -0.85 2.00 6.60
CA LEU A 50 -1.38 1.51 5.32
C LEU A 50 -0.28 1.26 4.29
N ARG A 51 0.75 2.12 4.22
CA ARG A 51 1.91 1.91 3.35
C ARG A 51 2.66 0.65 3.76
N SER A 52 2.92 0.47 5.05
CA SER A 52 3.61 -0.71 5.57
C SER A 52 2.84 -2.01 5.28
N GLU A 53 1.51 -2.00 5.41
CA GLU A 53 0.67 -3.16 5.08
C GLU A 53 0.66 -3.46 3.58
N ALA A 54 0.59 -2.42 2.74
CA ALA A 54 0.65 -2.59 1.29
C ALA A 54 2.01 -3.13 0.84
N ASP A 55 3.10 -2.61 1.38
CA ASP A 55 4.46 -3.09 1.09
C ASP A 55 4.64 -4.55 1.56
N TYR A 56 4.06 -4.91 2.71
CA TYR A 56 4.07 -6.29 3.20
C TYR A 56 3.32 -7.23 2.25
N ALA A 57 2.13 -6.84 1.77
CA ALA A 57 1.37 -7.64 0.82
C ALA A 57 2.13 -7.87 -0.49
N VAL A 58 2.78 -6.82 -1.01
CA VAL A 58 3.65 -6.91 -2.20
C VAL A 58 4.84 -7.84 -1.94
N ALA A 59 5.50 -7.70 -0.78
CA ALA A 59 6.64 -8.54 -0.43
C ALA A 59 6.26 -10.02 -0.29
N MET A 60 5.10 -10.32 0.32
CA MET A 60 4.56 -11.68 0.40
C MET A 60 4.30 -12.27 -0.98
N MET A 61 3.66 -11.50 -1.87
CA MET A 61 3.43 -11.92 -3.24
C MET A 61 4.73 -12.20 -3.99
N MET A 62 5.72 -11.30 -3.89
CA MET A 62 7.02 -11.48 -4.52
C MET A 62 7.74 -12.72 -4.01
N ASN A 63 7.67 -12.98 -2.68
CA ASN A 63 8.26 -14.18 -2.10
C ASN A 63 7.63 -15.46 -2.66
N LYS A 64 6.30 -15.48 -2.83
CA LYS A 64 5.60 -16.62 -3.44
C LYS A 64 5.94 -16.80 -4.92
N LEU A 65 6.13 -15.72 -5.65
CA LEU A 65 6.60 -15.78 -7.03
C LEU A 65 8.03 -16.32 -7.12
N TYR A 66 8.94 -15.89 -6.26
CA TYR A 66 10.30 -16.43 -6.21
C TYR A 66 10.34 -17.92 -5.81
N GLU A 67 9.44 -18.32 -4.90
CA GLU A 67 9.33 -19.74 -4.50
C GLU A 67 8.84 -20.62 -5.66
N LEU A 68 7.89 -20.12 -6.46
CA LEU A 68 7.39 -20.82 -7.65
C LEU A 68 8.42 -20.85 -8.78
N ALA A 69 9.24 -19.78 -8.92
CA ALA A 69 10.14 -19.58 -10.07
C ALA A 69 9.41 -19.76 -11.41
N PRO A 70 8.41 -18.92 -11.73
CA PRO A 70 7.50 -19.19 -12.85
C PRO A 70 8.21 -19.14 -14.19
N ASP A 71 7.83 -20.06 -15.09
CA ASP A 71 8.29 -20.15 -16.48
C ASP A 71 7.47 -19.29 -17.44
N GLY A 72 6.35 -18.74 -16.96
CA GLY A 72 5.47 -17.91 -17.78
C GLY A 72 4.16 -17.55 -17.09
N VAL A 73 3.35 -16.79 -17.83
CA VAL A 73 1.99 -16.39 -17.46
C VAL A 73 1.03 -16.89 -18.50
N ASP A 74 -0.04 -17.55 -18.07
CA ASP A 74 -1.11 -18.00 -18.94
C ASP A 74 -2.04 -16.84 -19.32
N LEU A 75 -1.97 -16.39 -20.57
CA LEU A 75 -2.76 -15.27 -21.08
C LEU A 75 -4.23 -15.64 -21.29
N SER A 76 -4.56 -16.94 -21.39
CA SER A 76 -5.93 -17.40 -21.67
C SER A 76 -6.86 -17.19 -20.47
N VAL A 77 -6.30 -17.19 -19.25
CA VAL A 77 -7.02 -17.05 -17.98
C VAL A 77 -6.64 -15.79 -17.20
N SER A 78 -5.71 -15.01 -17.73
CA SER A 78 -5.24 -13.76 -17.10
C SER A 78 -6.00 -12.54 -17.63
N ASN A 79 -6.22 -11.55 -16.77
CA ASN A 79 -6.86 -10.28 -17.10
C ASN A 79 -6.27 -9.14 -16.22
N GLU A 80 -6.87 -7.94 -16.27
CA GLU A 80 -6.39 -6.77 -15.51
C GLU A 80 -6.56 -6.90 -13.97
N GLN A 81 -7.24 -7.92 -13.49
CA GLN A 81 -7.43 -8.18 -12.06
C GLN A 81 -6.89 -9.53 -11.62
N THR A 82 -6.48 -10.39 -12.56
CA THR A 82 -6.03 -11.74 -12.26
C THR A 82 -4.88 -12.11 -13.18
N LEU A 83 -3.76 -12.56 -12.62
CA LEU A 83 -2.64 -13.12 -13.35
C LEU A 83 -2.35 -14.53 -12.86
N THR A 84 -2.28 -15.49 -13.79
CA THR A 84 -1.96 -16.88 -13.48
C THR A 84 -0.56 -17.19 -13.98
N PHE A 85 0.36 -17.36 -13.05
CA PHE A 85 1.74 -17.77 -13.30
C PHE A 85 1.81 -19.29 -13.32
N ILE A 86 2.64 -19.82 -14.21
CA ILE A 86 2.83 -21.26 -14.38
C ILE A 86 4.29 -21.64 -14.28
N GLU A 87 4.56 -22.82 -13.73
CA GLU A 87 5.85 -23.52 -13.76
C GLU A 87 5.63 -24.84 -14.50
N ASP A 88 5.95 -24.90 -15.78
CA ASP A 88 5.70 -26.07 -16.61
C ASP A 88 6.97 -26.68 -17.24
N ARG A 89 8.14 -26.15 -16.85
CA ARG A 89 9.45 -26.62 -17.32
C ARG A 89 10.37 -26.92 -16.15
N GLN A 90 11.04 -28.05 -16.23
CA GLN A 90 12.14 -28.36 -15.34
C GLN A 90 13.41 -28.38 -16.16
N GLN A 91 14.38 -27.55 -15.78
CA GLN A 91 15.69 -27.51 -16.40
C GLN A 91 16.72 -28.18 -15.50
N TRP A 92 17.58 -29.02 -16.08
CA TRP A 92 18.73 -29.57 -15.37
C TRP A 92 19.94 -29.62 -16.30
N ILE A 93 21.13 -29.63 -15.71
CA ILE A 93 22.36 -29.82 -16.46
C ILE A 93 22.58 -31.32 -16.61
N ASP A 94 22.53 -31.82 -17.85
CA ASP A 94 22.95 -33.18 -18.14
C ASP A 94 24.46 -33.30 -17.90
N THR A 95 24.84 -34.04 -16.89
CA THR A 95 26.24 -34.20 -16.45
C THR A 95 27.12 -34.92 -17.48
N LEU A 96 26.52 -35.66 -18.43
CA LEU A 96 27.23 -36.35 -19.50
C LEU A 96 27.52 -35.46 -20.68
N SER A 97 26.60 -34.63 -21.10
CA SER A 97 26.71 -33.77 -22.26
C SER A 97 27.09 -32.33 -21.92
N GLY A 98 26.92 -31.89 -20.66
CA GLY A 98 27.11 -30.51 -20.22
C GLY A 98 26.07 -29.52 -20.74
N PHE A 99 25.04 -30.00 -21.44
CA PHE A 99 23.96 -29.16 -21.94
C PHE A 99 22.81 -29.07 -20.95
N VAL A 100 22.08 -27.95 -21.02
CA VAL A 100 20.83 -27.79 -20.27
C VAL A 100 19.74 -28.62 -20.97
N ALA A 101 19.25 -29.62 -20.28
CA ALA A 101 18.11 -30.41 -20.71
C ALA A 101 16.84 -29.86 -20.08
N GLU A 102 15.75 -29.84 -20.85
CA GLU A 102 14.43 -29.38 -20.38
C GLU A 102 13.45 -30.57 -20.39
N GLN A 103 12.73 -30.73 -19.30
CA GLN A 103 11.62 -31.68 -19.22
C GLN A 103 10.34 -30.93 -18.88
N LYS A 104 9.25 -31.35 -19.50
CA LYS A 104 7.92 -30.88 -19.16
C LYS A 104 7.56 -31.40 -17.78
N LYS A 105 7.18 -30.50 -16.88
CA LYS A 105 6.65 -30.81 -15.54
C LYS A 105 5.12 -30.65 -15.56
N ASP A 106 4.39 -31.43 -14.77
CA ASP A 106 2.98 -31.12 -14.49
C ASP A 106 2.93 -29.80 -13.73
N GLY A 107 2.39 -28.78 -14.39
CA GLY A 107 2.58 -27.39 -14.01
C GLY A 107 2.01 -27.06 -12.62
N ALA A 108 2.83 -26.51 -11.76
CA ALA A 108 2.34 -25.74 -10.63
C ALA A 108 1.83 -24.38 -11.16
N ALA A 109 0.75 -23.89 -10.60
CA ALA A 109 0.20 -22.61 -10.93
C ALA A 109 0.05 -21.74 -9.68
N LEU A 110 0.30 -20.44 -9.84
CA LEU A 110 0.09 -19.42 -8.81
C LEU A 110 -0.80 -18.33 -9.41
N THR A 111 -1.99 -18.18 -8.86
CA THR A 111 -2.92 -17.13 -9.30
C THR A 111 -2.82 -15.96 -8.32
N ILE A 112 -2.54 -14.78 -8.85
CA ILE A 112 -2.59 -13.51 -8.13
C ILE A 112 -3.81 -12.77 -8.62
N SER A 113 -4.69 -12.38 -7.70
CA SER A 113 -5.93 -11.67 -8.04
C SER A 113 -6.17 -10.47 -7.12
N ILE A 114 -6.96 -9.53 -7.61
CA ILE A 114 -7.54 -8.45 -6.81
C ILE A 114 -9.03 -8.77 -6.69
N GLU A 115 -9.41 -9.23 -5.50
CA GLU A 115 -10.78 -9.67 -5.20
C GLU A 115 -11.29 -8.97 -3.93
N ASP A 116 -12.52 -8.49 -3.95
CA ASP A 116 -13.19 -7.86 -2.79
C ASP A 116 -12.37 -6.72 -2.12
N GLY A 117 -11.58 -5.99 -2.93
CA GLY A 117 -10.71 -4.93 -2.43
C GLY A 117 -9.50 -5.45 -1.65
N ALA A 118 -9.07 -6.68 -1.91
CA ALA A 118 -7.88 -7.30 -1.34
C ALA A 118 -6.99 -7.90 -2.44
N LEU A 119 -5.68 -7.96 -2.18
CA LEU A 119 -4.77 -8.77 -2.96
C LEU A 119 -4.86 -10.22 -2.47
N ALA A 120 -5.09 -11.16 -3.38
CA ALA A 120 -5.20 -12.56 -3.06
C ALA A 120 -4.18 -13.41 -3.84
N ILE A 121 -3.72 -14.49 -3.21
CA ILE A 121 -2.88 -15.52 -3.82
C ILE A 121 -3.64 -16.84 -3.73
N ASN A 122 -3.93 -17.47 -4.87
CA ASN A 122 -4.72 -18.69 -4.98
C ASN A 122 -6.08 -18.59 -4.25
N GLY A 123 -6.70 -17.39 -4.29
CA GLY A 123 -7.97 -17.12 -3.61
C GLY A 123 -7.85 -16.83 -2.10
N GLU A 124 -6.63 -16.88 -1.52
CA GLU A 124 -6.40 -16.50 -0.14
C GLU A 124 -5.94 -15.03 -0.06
N ALA A 125 -6.72 -14.20 0.63
CA ALA A 125 -6.40 -12.77 0.79
C ALA A 125 -5.19 -12.58 1.70
N ILE A 126 -4.21 -11.80 1.22
CA ILE A 126 -2.97 -11.48 1.96
C ILE A 126 -2.97 -10.08 2.55
N SER A 127 -4.03 -9.30 2.32
CA SER A 127 -4.16 -7.97 2.90
C SER A 127 -4.79 -8.03 4.30
N SER A 128 -4.45 -7.06 5.14
CA SER A 128 -5.05 -6.92 6.46
C SER A 128 -6.52 -6.49 6.39
N SER A 129 -7.21 -6.61 7.50
CA SER A 129 -8.60 -6.17 7.65
C SER A 129 -8.80 -4.66 7.47
N ARG A 130 -7.74 -3.88 7.54
CA ARG A 130 -7.76 -2.42 7.46
C ARG A 130 -7.49 -1.87 6.07
N LEU A 131 -6.59 -2.50 5.34
CA LEU A 131 -6.27 -2.12 3.98
C LEU A 131 -7.41 -2.53 3.04
N SER A 132 -7.82 -1.62 2.17
CA SER A 132 -8.73 -1.88 1.06
C SER A 132 -8.13 -1.36 -0.23
N LEU A 133 -8.25 -2.14 -1.30
CA LEU A 133 -7.87 -1.73 -2.64
C LEU A 133 -9.07 -1.12 -3.35
N ALA A 134 -8.90 0.08 -3.89
CA ALA A 134 -9.94 0.72 -4.69
C ALA A 134 -10.06 0.09 -6.08
N ALA A 135 -11.18 0.36 -6.75
CA ALA A 135 -11.54 -0.25 -8.04
C ALA A 135 -10.57 0.08 -9.19
N ASP A 136 -9.75 1.12 -9.06
CA ASP A 136 -8.72 1.49 -10.02
C ASP A 136 -7.38 0.75 -9.83
N SER A 137 -7.35 -0.24 -8.92
CA SER A 137 -6.24 -1.17 -8.78
C SER A 137 -6.21 -2.14 -9.96
N THR A 138 -5.03 -2.33 -10.54
CA THR A 138 -4.88 -3.16 -11.75
C THR A 138 -3.60 -3.97 -11.72
N LEU A 139 -3.67 -5.14 -12.35
CA LEU A 139 -2.55 -6.00 -12.70
C LEU A 139 -2.41 -5.97 -14.22
N SER A 140 -1.31 -5.46 -14.75
CA SER A 140 -1.09 -5.43 -16.19
C SER A 140 0.18 -6.17 -16.58
N LEU A 141 0.11 -6.88 -17.69
CA LEU A 141 1.22 -7.66 -18.22
C LEU A 141 1.62 -7.12 -19.59
N ARG A 142 2.88 -6.75 -19.74
CA ARG A 142 3.49 -6.51 -21.05
C ARG A 142 4.34 -7.70 -21.44
N CYS A 143 3.81 -8.55 -22.31
CA CYS A 143 4.53 -9.72 -22.81
C CYS A 143 5.59 -9.32 -23.84
N LEU A 144 6.80 -9.87 -23.68
CA LEU A 144 7.91 -9.71 -24.62
C LEU A 144 8.09 -10.93 -25.50
N ARG A 145 7.80 -12.12 -24.97
CA ARG A 145 7.92 -13.39 -25.71
C ARG A 145 6.69 -14.26 -25.44
N GLU A 146 5.87 -14.44 -26.47
CA GLU A 146 4.69 -15.28 -26.43
C GLU A 146 4.97 -16.65 -27.08
N GLU A 147 4.44 -17.71 -26.48
CA GLU A 147 4.46 -19.08 -26.99
C GLU A 147 3.04 -19.60 -27.07
N LYS A 148 2.67 -20.13 -28.24
CA LYS A 148 1.38 -20.81 -28.43
C LYS A 148 1.56 -22.31 -28.20
N LYS A 149 0.78 -22.86 -27.26
CA LYS A 149 0.81 -24.28 -26.91
C LYS A 149 -0.61 -24.86 -27.01
N GLY A 150 -0.98 -25.29 -28.22
CA GLY A 150 -2.37 -25.68 -28.51
C GLY A 150 -3.31 -24.47 -28.46
N GLU A 151 -4.30 -24.50 -27.58
CA GLU A 151 -5.22 -23.39 -27.34
C GLU A 151 -4.72 -22.38 -26.29
N ALA A 152 -3.70 -22.76 -25.51
CA ALA A 152 -3.14 -21.87 -24.50
C ALA A 152 -2.12 -20.90 -25.10
N HIS A 153 -2.24 -19.64 -24.72
CA HIS A 153 -1.28 -18.58 -25.03
C HIS A 153 -0.47 -18.26 -23.77
N ILE A 154 0.82 -18.54 -23.80
CA ILE A 154 1.71 -18.39 -22.64
C ILE A 154 2.69 -17.27 -22.93
N CYS A 155 2.76 -16.30 -22.04
CA CYS A 155 3.84 -15.32 -22.03
C CYS A 155 5.04 -15.88 -21.27
N ARG A 156 6.15 -16.11 -21.97
CA ARG A 156 7.38 -16.71 -21.40
C ARG A 156 8.35 -15.70 -20.81
N SER A 157 8.23 -14.46 -21.17
CA SER A 157 9.03 -13.38 -20.63
C SER A 157 8.25 -12.08 -20.77
N GLY A 158 8.24 -11.29 -19.75
CA GLY A 158 7.47 -10.06 -19.72
C GLY A 158 7.73 -9.20 -18.50
N VAL A 159 7.01 -8.10 -18.46
CA VAL A 159 6.99 -7.19 -17.31
C VAL A 159 5.57 -7.12 -16.79
N VAL A 160 5.40 -7.47 -15.53
CA VAL A 160 4.16 -7.27 -14.79
C VAL A 160 4.24 -5.91 -14.10
N THR A 161 3.21 -5.11 -14.32
CA THR A 161 3.00 -3.86 -13.58
C THR A 161 1.79 -4.03 -12.68
N MET A 162 1.99 -3.86 -11.39
CA MET A 162 0.96 -3.87 -10.40
C MET A 162 0.71 -2.44 -9.91
N LYS A 163 -0.51 -1.95 -10.07
CA LYS A 163 -0.97 -0.66 -9.59
C LYS A 163 -2.02 -0.90 -8.51
N LEU A 164 -1.70 -0.59 -7.27
CA LEU A 164 -2.58 -0.75 -6.13
C LEU A 164 -3.02 0.63 -5.63
N ALA A 165 -4.29 0.95 -5.75
CA ALA A 165 -4.89 2.14 -5.16
C ALA A 165 -5.35 1.78 -3.74
N VAL A 166 -4.56 2.18 -2.76
CA VAL A 166 -4.72 1.83 -1.34
C VAL A 166 -5.56 2.86 -0.63
N GLN A 167 -6.55 2.41 0.13
CA GLN A 167 -7.38 3.25 1.00
C GLN A 167 -7.61 2.60 2.36
N ASP A 168 -7.89 3.42 3.38
CA ASP A 168 -8.28 2.94 4.70
C ASP A 168 -9.76 2.54 4.70
N ARG A 169 -10.06 1.27 4.93
CA ARG A 169 -11.45 0.77 5.04
C ARG A 169 -12.23 1.44 6.17
N LYS A 170 -11.55 1.79 7.26
CA LYS A 170 -12.17 2.37 8.46
C LYS A 170 -12.46 3.86 8.33
N HIS A 171 -11.63 4.60 7.60
CA HIS A 171 -11.74 6.05 7.45
C HIS A 171 -11.86 6.44 5.97
N ALA A 172 -12.68 5.68 5.22
CA ALA A 172 -12.95 5.93 3.81
C ALA A 172 -13.88 7.13 3.56
N ASP A 173 -14.58 7.62 4.58
CA ASP A 173 -15.49 8.75 4.51
C ASP A 173 -14.69 10.07 4.40
N PRO A 174 -14.83 10.84 3.28
CA PRO A 174 -14.15 12.12 3.09
C PRO A 174 -14.48 13.17 4.16
N ASP A 175 -15.65 13.09 4.78
CA ASP A 175 -16.09 14.02 5.83
C ASP A 175 -15.49 13.66 7.21
N SER A 176 -14.82 12.52 7.31
CA SER A 176 -14.13 12.13 8.53
C SER A 176 -12.90 12.99 8.78
N TRP A 177 -12.74 13.49 10.01
CA TRP A 177 -11.56 14.25 10.42
C TRP A 177 -10.25 13.43 10.38
N LEU A 178 -10.33 12.10 10.31
CA LEU A 178 -9.21 11.15 10.14
C LEU A 178 -9.11 10.61 8.70
N TYR A 179 -9.86 11.16 7.76
CA TYR A 179 -9.78 10.75 6.37
C TYR A 179 -8.36 10.85 5.82
N VAL A 180 -7.87 9.76 5.25
CA VAL A 180 -6.61 9.67 4.51
C VAL A 180 -6.97 9.51 3.04
N GLN A 181 -6.42 10.40 2.20
CA GLN A 181 -6.62 10.27 0.76
C GLN A 181 -6.05 8.95 0.25
N PRO A 182 -6.77 8.24 -0.63
CA PRO A 182 -6.22 7.07 -1.30
C PRO A 182 -4.91 7.42 -2.01
N PHE A 183 -3.94 6.53 -1.93
CA PHE A 183 -2.67 6.68 -2.62
C PHE A 183 -2.39 5.46 -3.49
N THR A 184 -1.60 5.66 -4.54
CA THR A 184 -1.27 4.59 -5.48
C THR A 184 0.14 4.08 -5.23
N LEU A 185 0.26 2.77 -5.02
CA LEU A 185 1.51 2.03 -5.04
C LEU A 185 1.68 1.39 -6.41
N LYS A 186 2.82 1.62 -7.05
CA LYS A 186 3.15 1.01 -8.34
C LYS A 186 4.42 0.18 -8.19
N THR A 187 4.33 -1.08 -8.56
CA THR A 187 5.45 -2.02 -8.57
C THR A 187 5.55 -2.68 -9.93
N GLU A 188 6.78 -2.83 -10.43
CA GLU A 188 7.06 -3.51 -11.70
C GLU A 188 8.11 -4.59 -11.46
N PHE A 189 7.88 -5.76 -12.04
CA PHE A 189 8.85 -6.86 -12.01
C PHE A 189 8.83 -7.66 -13.31
N GLY A 190 9.99 -8.21 -13.68
CA GLY A 190 10.15 -9.10 -14.82
C GLY A 190 10.19 -10.57 -14.43
N PHE A 191 9.86 -11.44 -15.37
CA PHE A 191 9.98 -12.89 -15.27
C PHE A 191 10.44 -13.49 -16.59
#